data_857d22b788ced847ef2d1dbb55539059
#
_entry.id   857d22b788ced847ef2d1dbb55539059
#
_cell.length_a   1.000
_cell.length_b   1.000
_cell.length_c   1.000
_cell.angle_alpha   90.00
_cell.angle_beta   90.00
_cell.angle_gamma   90.00
#
_symmetry.space_group_name_H-M   'P 1'
#
loop_
_entity.id
_entity.type
_entity.pdbx_description
1 polymer ?
#
loop_
_entity_poly.entity_id
_entity_poly.type
_entity_poly.pdbx_seq_one_letter_code
_entity_poly.pdbx_strand_id
1 'polypeptide(L)'
;SLKGRSFIVAGELADDVRCLNSGWTAKEPVEIAGTTILEALQAKAGADNVTYLTSAGEVPADLNGITAVVVVGEKSGTHDPAWGAATLEFPDEQVELINALNKAGANVVAVVVMNRAYVLTPVVEAADSVLVVYRPGVTCGAEAVADCLFGETAITGRLPFQIPASME
;
A
#
# COMPACT_ATOMS: atom_id res chain seq x y z
N SER A 1 10.50 10.03 8.18
CA SER A 1 11.49 9.07 7.70
C SER A 1 11.54 7.84 8.61
N LEU A 2 11.60 6.65 8.01
CA LEU A 2 11.67 5.35 8.70
C LEU A 2 13.10 4.98 9.13
N LYS A 3 14.10 5.76 8.78
CA LYS A 3 15.52 5.47 9.01
C LYS A 3 15.84 5.25 10.50
N GLY A 4 16.44 4.09 10.82
CA GLY A 4 16.87 3.73 12.17
C GLY A 4 15.73 3.46 13.16
N ARG A 5 14.52 3.15 12.66
CA ARG A 5 13.34 2.84 13.48
C ARG A 5 12.81 1.46 13.15
N SER A 6 12.22 0.80 14.15
CA SER A 6 11.34 -0.34 13.91
C SER A 6 9.95 0.18 13.57
N PHE A 7 9.28 -0.51 12.62
CA PHE A 7 7.95 -0.13 12.14
C PHE A 7 7.15 -1.35 11.68
N ILE A 8 5.87 -1.14 11.46
CA ILE A 8 4.98 -2.16 10.91
C ILE A 8 4.84 -1.95 9.40
N VAL A 9 4.83 -3.04 8.64
CA VAL A 9 4.32 -3.12 7.27
C VAL A 9 3.04 -3.95 7.34
N ALA A 10 1.96 -3.45 6.74
CA ALA A 10 0.67 -4.12 6.80
C ALA A 10 -0.01 -4.21 5.43
N GLY A 11 -0.90 -5.20 5.29
CA GLY A 11 -1.70 -5.46 4.10
C GLY A 11 -1.07 -6.48 3.14
N GLU A 12 -1.91 -7.34 2.57
CA GLU A 12 -1.49 -8.41 1.67
C GLU A 12 -0.71 -7.88 0.45
N LEU A 13 -1.06 -6.68 -0.05
CA LEU A 13 -0.40 -6.10 -1.23
C LEU A 13 1.06 -5.69 -0.96
N ALA A 14 1.47 -5.61 0.31
CA ALA A 14 2.87 -5.32 0.65
C ALA A 14 3.81 -6.43 0.18
N ASP A 15 3.34 -7.68 0.19
CA ASP A 15 4.11 -8.87 -0.22
C ASP A 15 3.60 -9.49 -1.52
N ASP A 16 2.94 -8.72 -2.35
CA ASP A 16 2.45 -9.14 -3.67
C ASP A 16 3.16 -8.37 -4.78
N VAL A 17 4.19 -8.98 -5.39
CA VAL A 17 4.92 -8.40 -6.52
C VAL A 17 4.01 -8.13 -7.73
N ARG A 18 2.92 -8.89 -7.88
CA ARG A 18 1.99 -8.76 -9.01
C ARG A 18 1.21 -7.45 -8.97
N CYS A 19 0.96 -6.92 -7.77
CA CYS A 19 0.25 -5.65 -7.62
C CYS A 19 1.05 -4.45 -8.18
N LEU A 20 2.36 -4.60 -8.36
CA LEU A 20 3.23 -3.56 -8.92
C LEU A 20 3.15 -3.46 -10.45
N ASN A 21 2.60 -4.48 -11.12
CA ASN A 21 2.39 -4.52 -12.56
C ASN A 21 0.97 -4.12 -12.96
N SER A 22 0.79 -3.80 -14.26
CA SER A 22 -0.53 -3.52 -14.80
C SER A 22 -1.41 -4.76 -14.85
N GLY A 23 -2.73 -4.56 -14.95
CA GLY A 23 -3.71 -5.62 -15.09
C GLY A 23 -3.59 -6.47 -16.36
N TRP A 24 -2.83 -6.02 -17.35
CA TRP A 24 -2.51 -6.76 -18.57
C TRP A 24 -1.36 -7.77 -18.39
N THR A 25 -0.80 -7.86 -17.18
CA THR A 25 0.07 -8.97 -16.81
C THR A 25 -0.74 -10.28 -16.86
N ALA A 26 -0.15 -11.35 -17.37
CA ALA A 26 -0.83 -12.61 -17.66
C ALA A 26 -1.75 -13.09 -16.51
N LYS A 27 -2.95 -13.56 -16.86
CA LYS A 27 -3.96 -14.09 -15.91
C LYS A 27 -3.51 -15.39 -15.24
N GLU A 28 -2.75 -16.21 -15.95
CA GLU A 28 -2.23 -17.46 -15.43
C GLU A 28 -1.13 -17.19 -14.40
N PRO A 29 -0.90 -18.11 -13.45
CA PRO A 29 0.17 -17.99 -12.48
C PRO A 29 1.54 -18.08 -13.17
N VAL A 30 1.94 -16.96 -13.77
CA VAL A 30 3.30 -16.77 -14.26
C VAL A 30 4.11 -16.23 -13.09
N GLU A 31 5.23 -16.88 -12.83
CA GLU A 31 6.20 -16.37 -11.87
C GLU A 31 6.72 -15.02 -12.38
N ILE A 32 6.46 -13.97 -11.62
CA ILE A 32 6.94 -12.62 -11.90
C ILE A 32 8.13 -12.38 -11.01
N ALA A 33 9.31 -12.30 -11.62
CA ALA A 33 10.51 -11.88 -10.91
C ALA A 33 10.43 -10.40 -10.55
N GLY A 34 10.74 -10.07 -9.31
CA GLY A 34 10.74 -8.68 -8.82
C GLY A 34 10.82 -8.65 -7.31
N THR A 35 10.96 -7.45 -6.77
CA THR A 35 11.01 -7.18 -5.34
C THR A 35 9.63 -6.70 -4.87
N THR A 36 9.12 -7.21 -3.75
CA THR A 36 7.89 -6.69 -3.12
C THR A 36 8.18 -5.42 -2.32
N ILE A 37 7.15 -4.63 -2.01
CA ILE A 37 7.32 -3.44 -1.15
C ILE A 37 7.82 -3.86 0.23
N LEU A 38 7.35 -4.98 0.76
CA LEU A 38 7.81 -5.54 2.04
C LEU A 38 9.32 -5.84 1.98
N GLU A 39 9.77 -6.58 0.97
CA GLU A 39 11.18 -6.93 0.79
C GLU A 39 12.08 -5.70 0.65
N ALA A 40 11.64 -4.69 -0.14
CA ALA A 40 12.38 -3.44 -0.31
C ALA A 40 12.52 -2.66 1.02
N LEU A 41 11.46 -2.62 1.83
CA LEU A 41 11.48 -1.99 3.14
C LEU A 41 12.37 -2.76 4.13
N GLN A 42 12.31 -4.09 4.11
CA GLN A 42 13.17 -4.96 4.93
C GLN A 42 14.66 -4.82 4.53
N ALA A 43 14.95 -4.72 3.25
CA ALA A 43 16.33 -4.52 2.76
C ALA A 43 16.92 -3.18 3.26
N LYS A 44 16.11 -2.12 3.36
CA LYS A 44 16.55 -0.81 3.86
C LYS A 44 16.65 -0.71 5.37
N ALA A 45 15.70 -1.30 6.08
CA ALA A 45 15.61 -1.20 7.53
C ALA A 45 16.39 -2.26 8.28
N GLY A 46 16.64 -3.41 7.64
CA GLY A 46 16.95 -4.68 8.28
C GLY A 46 15.65 -5.42 8.65
N ALA A 47 15.56 -6.69 8.30
CA ALA A 47 14.35 -7.49 8.47
C ALA A 47 13.84 -7.51 9.93
N ASP A 48 14.73 -7.55 10.91
CA ASP A 48 14.40 -7.56 12.35
C ASP A 48 13.71 -6.26 12.81
N ASN A 49 13.78 -5.19 12.03
CA ASN A 49 13.12 -3.90 12.32
C ASN A 49 11.73 -3.79 11.69
N VAL A 50 11.28 -4.80 10.93
CA VAL A 50 10.01 -4.79 10.23
C VAL A 50 9.11 -5.91 10.73
N THR A 51 7.98 -5.54 11.33
CA THR A 51 6.91 -6.49 11.67
C THR A 51 5.88 -6.46 10.54
N TYR A 52 5.56 -7.62 9.97
CA TYR A 52 4.56 -7.74 8.91
C TYR A 52 3.23 -8.27 9.43
N LEU A 53 2.14 -7.62 9.05
CA LEU A 53 0.75 -7.97 9.39
C LEU A 53 -0.09 -8.05 8.12
N THR A 54 -1.00 -9.02 8.02
CA THR A 54 -1.85 -9.18 6.83
C THR A 54 -3.27 -8.66 7.03
N SER A 55 -3.76 -8.65 8.27
CA SER A 55 -5.17 -8.37 8.58
C SER A 55 -5.36 -7.54 9.86
N ALA A 56 -6.53 -6.95 10.00
CA ALA A 56 -6.91 -6.18 11.18
C ALA A 56 -6.88 -6.99 12.49
N GLY A 57 -7.15 -8.31 12.40
CA GLY A 57 -7.11 -9.21 13.57
C GLY A 57 -5.72 -9.43 14.16
N GLU A 58 -4.66 -9.12 13.42
CA GLU A 58 -3.27 -9.27 13.85
C GLU A 58 -2.72 -8.00 14.51
N VAL A 59 -3.46 -6.87 14.45
CA VAL A 59 -2.99 -5.58 14.95
C VAL A 59 -2.87 -5.60 16.47
N PRO A 60 -1.68 -5.31 17.04
CA PRO A 60 -1.50 -5.20 18.47
C PRO A 60 -2.39 -4.12 19.10
N ALA A 61 -2.75 -4.29 20.36
CA ALA A 61 -3.65 -3.37 21.05
C ALA A 61 -3.05 -1.97 21.31
N ASP A 62 -1.72 -1.85 21.34
CA ASP A 62 -1.01 -0.59 21.57
C ASP A 62 0.15 -0.43 20.60
N LEU A 63 0.06 0.59 19.75
CA LEU A 63 1.06 0.98 18.76
C LEU A 63 1.48 2.43 18.91
N ASN A 64 1.31 3.03 20.09
CA ASN A 64 1.72 4.41 20.34
C ASN A 64 3.21 4.62 20.02
N GLY A 65 3.50 5.60 19.17
CA GLY A 65 4.86 5.92 18.73
C GLY A 65 5.41 5.03 17.62
N ILE A 66 4.67 4.03 17.17
CA ILE A 66 5.03 3.16 16.05
C ILE A 66 4.49 3.76 14.74
N THR A 67 5.27 3.70 13.68
CA THR A 67 4.79 3.99 12.33
C THR A 67 4.33 2.68 11.69
N ALA A 68 3.15 2.70 11.06
CA ALA A 68 2.64 1.61 10.26
C ALA A 68 2.54 2.04 8.79
N VAL A 69 3.26 1.37 7.91
CA VAL A 69 3.14 1.49 6.46
C VAL A 69 2.13 0.44 6.00
N VAL A 70 0.94 0.86 5.61
CA VAL A 70 -0.10 -0.06 5.12
C VAL A 70 -0.20 0.03 3.61
N VAL A 71 0.02 -1.10 2.92
CA VAL A 71 -0.07 -1.17 1.46
C VAL A 71 -1.43 -1.70 1.07
N VAL A 72 -2.19 -0.85 0.41
CA VAL A 72 -3.60 -1.08 0.07
C VAL A 72 -3.88 -0.72 -1.38
N GLY A 73 -5.04 -1.08 -1.88
CA GLY A 73 -5.48 -0.72 -3.23
C GLY A 73 -5.91 -1.91 -4.05
N GLU A 74 -5.48 -1.94 -5.29
CA GLU A 74 -6.01 -2.82 -6.32
C GLU A 74 -5.10 -4.04 -6.56
N LYS A 75 -5.66 -5.24 -6.39
CA LYS A 75 -4.99 -6.48 -6.80
C LYS A 75 -4.76 -6.50 -8.33
N SER A 76 -3.79 -7.25 -8.79
CA SER A 76 -3.56 -7.43 -10.23
C SER A 76 -4.80 -8.03 -10.91
N GLY A 77 -5.13 -7.55 -12.11
CA GLY A 77 -6.24 -8.07 -12.91
C GLY A 77 -7.60 -7.41 -12.66
N THR A 78 -7.75 -6.51 -11.71
CA THR A 78 -9.05 -5.87 -11.36
C THR A 78 -9.35 -4.57 -12.12
N HIS A 79 -8.64 -4.28 -13.20
CA HIS A 79 -8.77 -3.03 -13.97
C HIS A 79 -9.96 -3.01 -14.94
N ASP A 80 -10.67 -4.09 -15.13
CA ASP A 80 -11.79 -4.26 -16.08
C ASP A 80 -13.03 -4.74 -15.32
N PRO A 81 -14.25 -4.24 -15.63
CA PRO A 81 -15.48 -4.72 -15.02
C PRO A 81 -15.71 -6.22 -15.15
N ALA A 82 -15.26 -6.84 -16.25
CA ALA A 82 -15.29 -8.29 -16.44
C ALA A 82 -14.38 -9.04 -15.46
N TRP A 83 -13.44 -8.32 -14.81
CA TRP A 83 -12.44 -8.86 -13.89
C TRP A 83 -12.53 -8.24 -12.49
N GLY A 84 -13.67 -7.66 -12.13
CA GLY A 84 -13.95 -7.17 -10.79
C GLY A 84 -13.92 -5.65 -10.60
N ALA A 85 -13.70 -4.86 -11.66
CA ALA A 85 -13.72 -3.38 -11.59
C ALA A 85 -15.15 -2.81 -11.65
N ALA A 86 -16.08 -3.39 -10.89
CA ALA A 86 -17.51 -3.01 -10.95
C ALA A 86 -17.85 -1.74 -10.17
N THR A 87 -17.00 -1.32 -9.23
CA THR A 87 -17.20 -0.15 -8.37
C THR A 87 -15.91 0.64 -8.24
N LEU A 88 -16.02 1.93 -7.85
CA LEU A 88 -14.88 2.75 -7.42
C LEU A 88 -14.75 2.79 -5.89
N GLU A 89 -15.62 2.12 -5.16
CA GLU A 89 -15.52 2.01 -3.71
C GLU A 89 -14.23 1.28 -3.32
N PHE A 90 -13.63 1.73 -2.23
CA PHE A 90 -12.43 1.10 -1.70
C PHE A 90 -12.80 -0.17 -0.93
N PRO A 91 -12.00 -1.25 -1.00
CA PRO A 91 -12.31 -2.50 -0.30
C PRO A 91 -12.42 -2.32 1.21
N ASP A 92 -13.55 -2.76 1.80
CA ASP A 92 -13.85 -2.57 3.23
C ASP A 92 -12.81 -3.19 4.14
N GLU A 93 -12.32 -4.40 3.83
CA GLU A 93 -11.31 -5.11 4.63
C GLU A 93 -9.98 -4.35 4.71
N GLN A 94 -9.65 -3.58 3.68
CA GLN A 94 -8.43 -2.76 3.68
C GLN A 94 -8.64 -1.50 4.52
N VAL A 95 -9.83 -0.91 4.48
CA VAL A 95 -10.19 0.23 5.33
C VAL A 95 -10.24 -0.20 6.81
N GLU A 96 -10.76 -1.39 7.11
CA GLU A 96 -10.76 -1.96 8.45
C GLU A 96 -9.34 -2.12 9.01
N LEU A 97 -8.38 -2.57 8.19
CA LEU A 97 -6.98 -2.68 8.59
C LEU A 97 -6.38 -1.31 8.93
N ILE A 98 -6.61 -0.28 8.09
CA ILE A 98 -6.15 1.09 8.35
C ILE A 98 -6.74 1.61 9.67
N ASN A 99 -8.05 1.45 9.85
CA ASN A 99 -8.75 1.87 11.07
C ASN A 99 -8.23 1.15 12.33
N ALA A 100 -7.92 -0.15 12.24
CA ALA A 100 -7.38 -0.92 13.36
C ALA A 100 -6.00 -0.39 13.77
N LEU A 101 -5.12 -0.11 12.81
CA LEU A 101 -3.80 0.47 13.05
C LEU A 101 -3.90 1.87 13.70
N ASN A 102 -4.76 2.74 13.16
CA ASN A 102 -5.00 4.08 13.69
C ASN A 102 -5.55 4.02 15.12
N LYS A 103 -6.57 3.18 15.36
CA LYS A 103 -7.18 2.98 16.67
C LYS A 103 -6.18 2.47 17.71
N ALA A 104 -5.22 1.66 17.31
CA ALA A 104 -4.13 1.19 18.17
C ALA A 104 -3.08 2.28 18.49
N GLY A 105 -3.17 3.46 17.88
CA GLY A 105 -2.29 4.60 18.13
C GLY A 105 -1.07 4.67 17.20
N ALA A 106 -1.03 3.88 16.13
CA ALA A 106 0.03 3.98 15.14
C ALA A 106 -0.04 5.29 14.36
N ASN A 107 1.13 5.81 13.93
CA ASN A 107 1.19 6.81 12.86
C ASN A 107 1.09 6.09 11.50
N VAL A 108 -0.08 6.18 10.87
CA VAL A 108 -0.42 5.38 9.69
C VAL A 108 -0.06 6.09 8.39
N VAL A 109 0.76 5.44 7.57
CA VAL A 109 1.11 5.86 6.22
C VAL A 109 0.51 4.86 5.23
N ALA A 110 -0.56 5.25 4.53
CA ALA A 110 -1.17 4.42 3.51
C ALA A 110 -0.43 4.57 2.18
N VAL A 111 0.06 3.46 1.64
CA VAL A 111 0.64 3.35 0.30
C VAL A 111 -0.41 2.75 -0.62
N VAL A 112 -0.93 3.54 -1.55
CA VAL A 112 -2.04 3.15 -2.42
C VAL A 112 -1.53 2.72 -3.78
N VAL A 113 -1.69 1.43 -4.08
CA VAL A 113 -1.40 0.83 -5.38
C VAL A 113 -2.69 0.77 -6.18
N MET A 114 -2.79 1.49 -7.29
CA MET A 114 -4.01 1.53 -8.09
C MET A 114 -3.73 1.79 -9.57
N ASN A 115 -4.62 1.31 -10.44
CA ASN A 115 -4.59 1.55 -11.88
C ASN A 115 -5.60 2.63 -12.31
N ARG A 116 -6.69 2.71 -11.57
CA ARG A 116 -7.85 3.58 -11.83
C ARG A 116 -8.16 4.40 -10.59
N ALA A 117 -8.99 5.41 -10.74
CA ALA A 117 -9.49 6.15 -9.59
C ALA A 117 -10.32 5.24 -8.66
N TYR A 118 -10.16 5.45 -7.37
CA TYR A 118 -11.03 4.93 -6.31
C TYR A 118 -11.56 6.09 -5.49
N VAL A 119 -12.66 5.90 -4.80
CA VAL A 119 -13.10 6.77 -3.70
C VAL A 119 -12.13 6.57 -2.54
N LEU A 120 -11.16 7.48 -2.39
CA LEU A 120 -10.12 7.39 -1.36
C LEU A 120 -10.52 8.05 -0.03
N THR A 121 -11.71 8.62 0.07
CA THR A 121 -12.19 9.28 1.29
C THR A 121 -12.00 8.44 2.54
N PRO A 122 -12.40 7.14 2.59
CA PRO A 122 -12.19 6.32 3.80
C PRO A 122 -10.71 6.13 4.15
N VAL A 123 -9.83 6.06 3.15
CA VAL A 123 -8.38 5.91 3.37
C VAL A 123 -7.78 7.21 3.90
N VAL A 124 -8.18 8.36 3.32
CA VAL A 124 -7.68 9.68 3.71
C VAL A 124 -8.13 10.06 5.13
N GLU A 125 -9.34 9.67 5.52
CA GLU A 125 -9.87 9.94 6.86
C GLU A 125 -9.24 9.06 7.94
N ALA A 126 -8.80 7.85 7.59
CA ALA A 126 -8.26 6.87 8.52
C ALA A 126 -6.73 6.89 8.64
N ALA A 127 -5.99 7.44 7.66
CA ALA A 127 -4.53 7.47 7.64
C ALA A 127 -3.99 8.88 7.92
N ASP A 128 -2.82 8.98 8.58
CA ASP A 128 -2.13 10.26 8.81
C ASP A 128 -1.47 10.81 7.54
N SER A 129 -1.12 9.92 6.62
CA SER A 129 -0.53 10.28 5.32
C SER A 129 -0.90 9.26 4.25
N VAL A 130 -1.08 9.72 3.01
CA VAL A 130 -1.39 8.86 1.86
C VAL A 130 -0.38 9.11 0.75
N LEU A 131 0.27 8.03 0.30
CA LEU A 131 1.18 8.01 -0.84
C LEU A 131 0.57 7.18 -1.97
N VAL A 132 0.16 7.81 -3.06
CA VAL A 132 -0.33 7.11 -4.25
C VAL A 132 0.85 6.76 -5.14
N VAL A 133 1.07 5.47 -5.37
CA VAL A 133 2.22 4.97 -6.15
C VAL A 133 1.82 4.37 -7.50
N TYR A 134 0.51 4.29 -7.78
CA TYR A 134 -0.01 3.63 -8.98
C TYR A 134 0.52 2.19 -9.14
N ARG A 135 1.01 1.84 -10.31
CA ARG A 135 1.68 0.58 -10.63
C ARG A 135 3.14 0.89 -10.97
N PRO A 136 4.05 0.91 -10.01
CA PRO A 136 5.40 1.42 -10.21
C PRO A 136 6.31 0.47 -11.01
N GLY A 137 5.83 -0.74 -11.28
CA GLY A 137 6.59 -1.78 -11.98
C GLY A 137 7.43 -2.66 -11.05
N VAL A 138 7.80 -3.84 -11.55
CA VAL A 138 8.47 -4.90 -10.75
C VAL A 138 9.98 -4.80 -10.74
N THR A 139 10.58 -4.00 -11.63
CA THR A 139 12.05 -3.94 -11.77
C THR A 139 12.72 -3.12 -10.68
N CYS A 140 12.13 -1.97 -10.32
CA CYS A 140 12.68 -1.05 -9.31
C CYS A 140 11.58 -0.24 -8.59
N GLY A 141 10.32 -0.60 -8.82
CA GLY A 141 9.19 0.16 -8.27
C GLY A 141 9.08 0.08 -6.75
N ALA A 142 9.32 -1.09 -6.19
CA ALA A 142 9.30 -1.29 -4.76
C ALA A 142 10.42 -0.52 -4.06
N GLU A 143 11.62 -0.54 -4.62
CA GLU A 143 12.77 0.21 -4.14
C GLU A 143 12.51 1.71 -4.19
N ALA A 144 11.90 2.22 -5.28
CA ALA A 144 11.55 3.63 -5.40
C ALA A 144 10.52 4.07 -4.34
N VAL A 145 9.53 3.22 -4.04
CA VAL A 145 8.57 3.45 -2.95
C VAL A 145 9.29 3.49 -1.61
N ALA A 146 10.20 2.54 -1.35
CA ALA A 146 11.00 2.52 -0.14
C ALA A 146 11.88 3.77 -0.01
N ASP A 147 12.53 4.23 -1.09
CA ASP A 147 13.33 5.46 -1.11
C ASP A 147 12.52 6.69 -0.71
N CYS A 148 11.29 6.81 -1.22
CA CYS A 148 10.37 7.88 -0.84
C CYS A 148 10.03 7.82 0.67
N LEU A 149 9.68 6.64 1.20
CA LEU A 149 9.31 6.46 2.59
C LEU A 149 10.49 6.69 3.56
N PHE A 150 11.70 6.39 3.13
CA PHE A 150 12.92 6.69 3.88
C PHE A 150 13.40 8.14 3.72
N GLY A 151 12.78 8.92 2.82
CA GLY A 151 13.14 10.32 2.55
C GLY A 151 14.45 10.48 1.76
N GLU A 152 14.84 9.44 1.04
CA GLU A 152 16.03 9.45 0.16
C GLU A 152 15.70 10.04 -1.21
N THR A 153 14.43 9.99 -1.60
CA THR A 153 13.90 10.59 -2.83
C THR A 153 12.73 11.53 -2.51
N ALA A 154 12.75 12.72 -3.09
CA ALA A 154 11.67 13.69 -2.92
C ALA A 154 10.41 13.27 -3.69
N ILE A 155 9.26 13.38 -3.06
CA ILE A 155 7.96 13.16 -3.70
C ILE A 155 7.57 14.43 -4.43
N THR A 156 7.66 14.44 -5.76
CA THR A 156 7.36 15.60 -6.62
C THR A 156 6.19 15.38 -7.57
N GLY A 157 5.67 14.14 -7.64
CA GLY A 157 4.56 13.75 -8.48
C GLY A 157 3.26 14.50 -8.17
N ARG A 158 2.38 14.57 -9.16
CA ARG A 158 1.03 15.11 -9.06
C ARG A 158 0.04 14.06 -9.52
N LEU A 159 -1.16 14.07 -8.96
CA LEU A 159 -2.24 13.22 -9.44
C LEU A 159 -2.62 13.62 -10.86
N PRO A 160 -2.64 12.70 -11.84
CA PRO A 160 -2.93 13.00 -13.25
C PRO A 160 -4.44 13.13 -13.53
N PHE A 161 -5.29 12.79 -12.57
CA PHE A 161 -6.75 12.87 -12.65
C PHE A 161 -7.34 13.22 -11.28
N GLN A 162 -8.62 13.58 -11.26
CA GLN A 162 -9.36 13.84 -10.04
C GLN A 162 -9.69 12.52 -9.33
N ILE A 163 -9.51 12.50 -8.01
CA ILE A 163 -9.97 11.40 -7.15
C ILE A 163 -11.38 11.75 -6.68
N PRO A 164 -12.41 10.92 -6.96
CA PRO A 164 -13.76 11.16 -6.50
C PRO A 164 -13.84 11.07 -4.97
N ALA A 165 -14.68 11.91 -4.38
CA ALA A 165 -14.93 11.89 -2.94
C ALA A 165 -16.03 10.88 -2.56
N SER A 166 -16.93 10.57 -3.48
CA SER A 166 -18.04 9.61 -3.33
C SER A 166 -18.40 8.98 -4.68
N MET A 167 -19.34 8.06 -4.65
CA MET A 167 -19.96 7.47 -5.85
C MET A 167 -21.09 8.33 -6.43
N GLU A 168 -21.42 9.45 -5.78
CA GLU A 168 -22.47 10.39 -6.20
C GLU A 168 -21.92 11.54 -7.04
#